data_ea93478ec2f35d448d9d8d9af6807fa9
#
_entry.id   ea93478ec2f35d448d9d8d9af6807fa9
#
_cell.length_a   1.000
_cell.length_b   1.000
_cell.length_c   1.000
_cell.angle_alpha   90.00
_cell.angle_beta   90.00
_cell.angle_gamma   90.00
#
_symmetry.space_group_name_H-M   'P 1'
#
loop_
_entity.id
_entity.type
_entity.pdbx_description
1 polymer ?
#
loop_
_entity_poly.entity_id
_entity_poly.type
_entity_poly.pdbx_seq_one_letter_code
_entity_poly.pdbx_strand_id
1 'polypeptide(L)'
;MRRLFLFIWLGIVIVARSAEPLSLTIFHYNDEHSFNAPKALKNHRTGKIDTVGGSAYMLGQYETWKKECERSLLFDAGDEFTGGPISAMTRGQSQAEILNILHPDLMCVGNHEFDYGLSALKAFQFMLDSGIVLASANLVEKETGKALFVSAKVFKRGGIKIAAIAFTTEDLPGLVNPVGLTNVKVLPIRPIAQAFVDSMRGKVDVIVAVTHEGVDEDSVLANEVKGFDLIVGGHSHTLLDYDVIVNGTRIVQAGSYCEYLGRVDLQVDTATHHVISTKARVQELGPSFGTTSDARMADVVASQESKISKALDEEVGTLKSDFQRAFSAESNVGDWVCETLRKKMSTDIGLYNSGGIRVDILAGKVRKRDLWAMEPFGNGISKVTVHGKDLLRMLQYRLNQKGDFIQTAGLAVWSKWNKIISVEVNGKKLEPETAYTIATNSYVVAQWDKYFGYTLEPSQIVDLGTPTRDALIEEFQEEKTVDAKV
;
A
#
# COMPACT_ATOMS: atom_id res chain seq x y z
N MET A 1 59.13 -68.16 17.87
CA MET A 1 57.67 -67.96 17.92
C MET A 1 57.38 -66.44 18.07
N ARG A 2 57.07 -65.76 17.01
CA ARG A 2 56.68 -64.32 17.01
C ARG A 2 55.16 -64.25 17.12
N ARG A 3 54.62 -63.66 18.21
CA ARG A 3 53.23 -63.45 18.40
C ARG A 3 52.87 -62.09 17.74
N LEU A 4 51.99 -62.15 16.71
CA LEU A 4 51.42 -60.99 16.02
C LEU A 4 50.20 -60.50 16.81
N PHE A 5 50.24 -59.30 17.37
CA PHE A 5 49.09 -58.68 18.00
C PHE A 5 48.32 -57.86 16.90
N LEU A 6 47.11 -58.34 16.59
CA LEU A 6 46.18 -57.63 15.70
C LEU A 6 45.36 -56.60 16.51
N PHE A 7 45.63 -55.30 16.34
CA PHE A 7 44.80 -54.25 16.91
C PHE A 7 43.60 -54.03 15.97
N ILE A 8 42.41 -54.43 16.42
CA ILE A 8 41.14 -54.07 15.75
C ILE A 8 40.73 -52.67 16.20
N TRP A 9 40.83 -51.67 15.31
CA TRP A 9 40.27 -50.36 15.52
C TRP A 9 38.75 -50.41 15.23
N LEU A 10 37.92 -50.38 16.31
CA LEU A 10 36.48 -50.19 16.18
C LEU A 10 36.23 -48.70 15.95
N GLY A 11 36.07 -48.31 14.70
CA GLY A 11 35.60 -46.96 14.34
C GLY A 11 34.14 -46.80 14.78
N ILE A 12 33.85 -46.01 15.81
CA ILE A 12 32.50 -45.60 16.14
C ILE A 12 32.07 -44.60 15.08
N VAL A 13 31.26 -45.02 14.12
CA VAL A 13 30.55 -44.13 13.20
C VAL A 13 29.44 -43.49 14.03
N ILE A 14 29.68 -42.28 14.52
CA ILE A 14 28.61 -41.45 15.06
C ILE A 14 27.79 -40.99 13.85
N VAL A 15 26.71 -41.70 13.56
CA VAL A 15 25.67 -41.20 12.67
C VAL A 15 25.00 -40.04 13.39
N ALA A 16 25.40 -38.84 13.08
CA ALA A 16 24.67 -37.65 13.51
C ALA A 16 23.26 -37.79 12.96
N ARG A 17 22.30 -38.11 13.81
CA ARG A 17 20.88 -38.10 13.46
C ARG A 17 20.55 -36.64 13.18
N SER A 18 20.34 -36.29 11.91
CA SER A 18 19.82 -34.95 11.58
C SER A 18 18.52 -34.80 12.36
N ALA A 19 18.38 -33.72 13.10
CA ALA A 19 17.11 -33.39 13.73
C ALA A 19 16.05 -33.25 12.62
N GLU A 20 14.84 -33.77 12.86
CA GLU A 20 13.77 -33.59 11.90
C GLU A 20 13.49 -32.10 11.72
N PRO A 21 13.28 -31.65 10.48
CA PRO A 21 12.94 -30.25 10.20
C PRO A 21 11.71 -29.81 10.98
N LEU A 22 11.74 -28.60 11.49
CA LEU A 22 10.60 -28.00 12.19
C LEU A 22 9.76 -27.17 11.23
N SER A 23 8.43 -27.30 11.34
CA SER A 23 7.51 -26.47 10.57
C SER A 23 7.31 -25.11 11.24
N LEU A 24 7.34 -24.05 10.46
CA LEU A 24 6.97 -22.67 10.82
C LEU A 24 5.99 -22.14 9.78
N THR A 25 4.94 -21.49 10.22
CA THR A 25 4.00 -20.79 9.32
C THR A 25 4.10 -19.28 9.55
N ILE A 26 4.23 -18.52 8.47
CA ILE A 26 4.13 -17.06 8.47
C ILE A 26 2.85 -16.68 7.74
N PHE A 27 1.94 -16.04 8.48
CA PHE A 27 0.77 -15.38 7.91
C PHE A 27 1.14 -13.94 7.58
N HIS A 28 0.52 -13.38 6.54
CA HIS A 28 0.79 -12.02 6.15
C HIS A 28 -0.40 -11.36 5.46
N TYR A 29 -0.46 -10.06 5.58
CA TYR A 29 -1.37 -9.17 4.86
C TYR A 29 -0.69 -7.80 4.70
N ASN A 30 -1.30 -6.93 3.93
CA ASN A 30 -0.76 -5.61 3.59
C ASN A 30 -1.84 -4.70 3.00
N ASP A 31 -1.61 -3.38 3.04
CA ASP A 31 -2.41 -2.37 2.33
C ASP A 31 -3.91 -2.46 2.64
N GLU A 32 -4.27 -2.57 3.94
CA GLU A 32 -5.66 -2.66 4.37
C GLU A 32 -6.43 -1.37 4.14
N HIS A 33 -5.75 -0.22 4.28
CA HIS A 33 -6.31 1.09 4.03
C HIS A 33 -7.64 1.36 4.74
N SER A 34 -7.80 0.80 5.94
CA SER A 34 -9.02 0.92 6.75
C SER A 34 -10.30 0.46 6.06
N PHE A 35 -10.22 -0.46 5.08
CA PHE A 35 -11.39 -1.11 4.49
C PHE A 35 -11.83 -2.28 5.37
N ASN A 36 -12.25 -1.96 6.60
CA ASN A 36 -12.57 -2.96 7.64
C ASN A 36 -13.86 -3.70 7.38
N ALA A 37 -14.83 -3.09 6.70
CA ALA A 37 -16.09 -3.73 6.32
C ALA A 37 -15.97 -4.43 4.97
N PRO A 38 -16.64 -5.57 4.76
CA PRO A 38 -16.71 -6.20 3.44
C PRO A 38 -17.43 -5.28 2.45
N LYS A 39 -17.00 -5.32 1.20
CA LYS A 39 -17.53 -4.48 0.10
C LYS A 39 -18.01 -5.30 -1.08
N ALA A 40 -18.96 -4.72 -1.84
CA ALA A 40 -19.38 -5.29 -3.12
C ALA A 40 -18.31 -5.01 -4.18
N LEU A 41 -17.81 -6.06 -4.83
CA LEU A 41 -16.85 -5.95 -5.92
C LEU A 41 -17.37 -6.66 -7.16
N LYS A 42 -17.37 -5.98 -8.30
CA LYS A 42 -17.79 -6.56 -9.58
C LYS A 42 -16.63 -7.27 -10.24
N ASN A 43 -16.80 -8.55 -10.47
CA ASN A 43 -15.86 -9.32 -11.30
C ASN A 43 -16.05 -8.93 -12.77
N HIS A 44 -15.11 -8.19 -13.34
CA HIS A 44 -15.19 -7.66 -14.69
C HIS A 44 -15.24 -8.73 -15.79
N ARG A 45 -14.77 -9.96 -15.51
CA ARG A 45 -14.84 -11.07 -16.48
C ARG A 45 -16.21 -11.73 -16.52
N THR A 46 -16.86 -11.88 -15.36
CA THR A 46 -18.12 -12.61 -15.24
C THR A 46 -19.33 -11.69 -15.10
N GLY A 47 -19.13 -10.42 -14.76
CA GLY A 47 -20.16 -9.46 -14.40
C GLY A 47 -20.83 -9.72 -13.04
N LYS A 48 -20.42 -10.77 -12.32
CA LYS A 48 -20.96 -11.12 -11.01
C LYS A 48 -20.47 -10.12 -9.94
N ILE A 49 -21.34 -9.76 -9.03
CA ILE A 49 -20.98 -8.96 -7.85
C ILE A 49 -20.79 -9.94 -6.69
N ASP A 50 -19.59 -9.96 -6.12
CA ASP A 50 -19.24 -10.71 -4.93
C ASP A 50 -19.07 -9.76 -3.75
N THR A 51 -19.30 -10.25 -2.53
CA THR A 51 -19.00 -9.53 -1.29
C THR A 51 -17.65 -10.01 -0.80
N VAL A 52 -16.66 -9.12 -0.81
CA VAL A 52 -15.25 -9.43 -0.58
C VAL A 52 -14.67 -8.65 0.59
N GLY A 53 -13.62 -9.20 1.20
CA GLY A 53 -12.81 -8.53 2.20
C GLY A 53 -13.46 -8.44 3.58
N GLY A 54 -12.87 -7.58 4.40
CA GLY A 54 -13.29 -7.24 5.74
C GLY A 54 -12.48 -7.90 6.86
N SER A 55 -12.06 -7.08 7.86
CA SER A 55 -11.19 -7.49 8.96
C SER A 55 -11.76 -8.65 9.79
N ALA A 56 -13.12 -8.74 9.90
CA ALA A 56 -13.76 -9.85 10.58
C ALA A 56 -13.56 -11.20 9.86
N TYR A 57 -13.56 -11.20 8.54
CA TYR A 57 -13.26 -12.40 7.73
C TYR A 57 -11.78 -12.73 7.72
N MET A 58 -10.92 -11.72 7.75
CA MET A 58 -9.47 -11.92 7.89
C MET A 58 -9.13 -12.61 9.21
N LEU A 59 -9.65 -12.09 10.33
CA LEU A 59 -9.43 -12.70 11.65
C LEU A 59 -9.98 -14.12 11.71
N GLY A 60 -11.20 -14.35 11.20
CA GLY A 60 -11.81 -15.68 11.17
C GLY A 60 -11.01 -16.70 10.36
N GLN A 61 -10.47 -16.29 9.22
CA GLN A 61 -9.58 -17.12 8.39
C GLN A 61 -8.23 -17.36 9.08
N TYR A 62 -7.63 -16.31 9.67
CA TYR A 62 -6.39 -16.41 10.43
C TYR A 62 -6.54 -17.41 11.59
N GLU A 63 -7.57 -17.28 12.42
CA GLU A 63 -7.80 -18.19 13.54
C GLU A 63 -8.08 -19.63 13.08
N THR A 64 -8.71 -19.81 11.92
CA THR A 64 -8.92 -21.12 11.31
C THR A 64 -7.59 -21.75 10.91
N TRP A 65 -6.75 -21.05 10.19
CA TRP A 65 -5.46 -21.55 9.75
C TRP A 65 -4.44 -21.70 10.89
N LYS A 66 -4.51 -20.83 11.90
CA LYS A 66 -3.62 -20.88 13.07
C LYS A 66 -3.78 -22.19 13.86
N LYS A 67 -5.00 -22.74 13.92
CA LYS A 67 -5.26 -24.05 14.57
C LYS A 67 -4.57 -25.22 13.88
N GLU A 68 -4.21 -25.08 12.60
CA GLU A 68 -3.45 -26.08 11.85
C GLU A 68 -1.95 -26.00 12.11
N CYS A 69 -1.45 -24.95 12.78
CA CYS A 69 -0.06 -24.62 12.91
C CYS A 69 0.41 -24.70 14.35
N GLU A 70 1.48 -25.42 14.60
CA GLU A 70 2.13 -25.48 15.94
C GLU A 70 2.91 -24.20 16.23
N ARG A 71 3.52 -23.61 15.19
CA ARG A 71 4.40 -22.45 15.27
C ARG A 71 4.02 -21.46 14.18
N SER A 72 3.61 -20.26 14.58
CA SER A 72 3.27 -19.21 13.62
C SER A 72 3.66 -17.82 14.06
N LEU A 73 3.76 -16.92 13.06
CA LEU A 73 3.84 -15.46 13.18
C LEU A 73 2.83 -14.84 12.22
N LEU A 74 2.33 -13.66 12.56
CA LEU A 74 1.53 -12.81 11.68
C LEU A 74 2.26 -11.50 11.42
N PHE A 75 2.52 -11.19 10.15
CA PHE A 75 3.16 -9.96 9.71
C PHE A 75 2.22 -9.11 8.88
N ASP A 76 2.24 -7.82 9.18
CA ASP A 76 1.58 -6.76 8.47
C ASP A 76 2.64 -5.95 7.71
N ALA A 77 2.52 -5.85 6.40
CA ALA A 77 3.47 -5.10 5.57
C ALA A 77 3.07 -3.62 5.35
N GLY A 78 2.20 -3.06 6.20
CA GLY A 78 1.92 -1.63 6.30
C GLY A 78 0.78 -1.11 5.41
N ASP A 79 0.57 0.19 5.46
CA ASP A 79 -0.54 0.95 4.87
C ASP A 79 -1.91 0.56 5.47
N GLU A 80 -2.00 0.69 6.78
CA GLU A 80 -3.25 0.56 7.54
C GLU A 80 -4.15 1.80 7.39
N PHE A 81 -3.54 2.98 7.18
CA PHE A 81 -4.25 4.24 7.09
C PHE A 81 -4.76 4.52 5.67
N THR A 82 -5.61 5.52 5.56
CA THR A 82 -6.07 6.19 4.33
C THR A 82 -6.69 5.29 3.27
N GLY A 83 -8.01 5.39 3.15
CA GLY A 83 -8.86 4.62 2.20
C GLY A 83 -10.28 4.60 2.72
N GLY A 84 -10.58 3.71 3.66
CA GLY A 84 -11.88 3.69 4.33
C GLY A 84 -12.19 5.03 5.04
N PRO A 85 -13.43 5.54 4.97
CA PRO A 85 -13.80 6.84 5.55
C PRO A 85 -13.46 6.99 7.04
N ILE A 86 -13.49 5.90 7.80
CA ILE A 86 -13.17 5.89 9.23
C ILE A 86 -11.75 6.39 9.51
N SER A 87 -10.81 6.08 8.62
CA SER A 87 -9.42 6.54 8.75
C SER A 87 -9.31 8.05 8.73
N ALA A 88 -9.95 8.71 7.76
CA ALA A 88 -9.96 10.16 7.67
C ALA A 88 -10.68 10.80 8.88
N MET A 89 -11.80 10.21 9.33
CA MET A 89 -12.56 10.69 10.49
C MET A 89 -11.78 10.62 11.82
N THR A 90 -10.90 9.62 11.94
CA THR A 90 -10.12 9.35 13.17
C THR A 90 -8.62 9.62 13.02
N ARG A 91 -8.19 10.10 11.86
CA ARG A 91 -6.77 10.29 11.51
C ARG A 91 -5.94 9.01 11.73
N GLY A 92 -6.48 7.87 11.26
CA GLY A 92 -5.86 6.55 11.36
C GLY A 92 -6.04 5.83 12.71
N GLN A 93 -6.47 6.52 13.77
CA GLN A 93 -6.50 5.95 15.12
C GLN A 93 -7.49 4.78 15.27
N SER A 94 -8.54 4.70 14.44
CA SER A 94 -9.49 3.58 14.44
C SER A 94 -8.85 2.23 14.16
N GLN A 95 -7.74 2.21 13.42
CA GLN A 95 -7.03 0.96 13.11
C GLN A 95 -6.37 0.31 14.33
N ALA A 96 -6.07 1.08 15.38
CA ALA A 96 -5.56 0.49 16.62
C ALA A 96 -6.58 -0.49 17.26
N GLU A 97 -7.90 -0.22 17.16
CA GLU A 97 -8.94 -1.14 17.65
C GLU A 97 -8.92 -2.46 16.87
N ILE A 98 -8.71 -2.40 15.55
CA ILE A 98 -8.60 -3.57 14.66
C ILE A 98 -7.34 -4.36 14.96
N LEU A 99 -6.19 -3.69 14.98
CA LEU A 99 -4.89 -4.34 15.17
C LEU A 99 -4.73 -4.96 16.57
N ASN A 100 -5.29 -4.35 17.61
CA ASN A 100 -5.25 -4.93 18.96
C ASN A 100 -6.06 -6.24 19.08
N ILE A 101 -7.00 -6.48 18.18
CA ILE A 101 -7.75 -7.76 18.11
C ILE A 101 -7.04 -8.75 17.16
N LEU A 102 -6.60 -8.29 15.99
CA LEU A 102 -5.89 -9.13 15.01
C LEU A 102 -4.51 -9.54 15.52
N HIS A 103 -3.84 -8.65 16.22
CA HIS A 103 -2.60 -8.81 16.96
C HIS A 103 -1.42 -9.31 16.10
N PRO A 104 -1.01 -8.57 15.05
CA PRO A 104 0.19 -8.92 14.29
C PRO A 104 1.43 -8.88 15.19
N ASP A 105 2.36 -9.81 14.98
CA ASP A 105 3.65 -9.85 15.71
C ASP A 105 4.55 -8.67 15.32
N LEU A 106 4.46 -8.21 14.07
CA LEU A 106 5.17 -7.05 13.54
C LEU A 106 4.32 -6.40 12.44
N MET A 107 4.21 -5.07 12.51
CA MET A 107 3.67 -4.19 11.47
C MET A 107 4.80 -3.34 10.90
N CYS A 108 4.98 -3.36 9.59
CA CYS A 108 5.84 -2.41 8.87
C CYS A 108 5.15 -1.05 8.76
N VAL A 109 5.90 0.03 8.87
CA VAL A 109 5.38 1.37 8.59
C VAL A 109 5.33 1.58 7.08
N GLY A 110 4.15 1.76 6.50
CA GLY A 110 3.97 2.13 5.10
C GLY A 110 4.02 3.65 4.87
N ASN A 111 3.74 4.09 3.66
CA ASN A 111 3.75 5.53 3.35
C ASN A 111 2.47 6.22 3.84
N HIS A 112 1.32 5.57 3.79
CA HIS A 112 0.05 6.17 4.22
C HIS A 112 -0.06 6.36 5.72
N GLU A 113 0.77 5.72 6.55
CA GLU A 113 0.88 6.03 7.96
C GLU A 113 1.29 7.48 8.22
N PHE A 114 1.88 8.17 7.23
CA PHE A 114 2.26 9.58 7.33
C PHE A 114 1.22 10.57 6.81
N ASP A 115 0.12 10.15 6.24
CA ASP A 115 -0.89 11.04 5.64
C ASP A 115 -1.49 12.04 6.64
N TYR A 116 -1.57 11.62 7.91
CA TYR A 116 -2.03 12.50 9.01
C TYR A 116 -0.88 13.08 9.83
N GLY A 117 0.37 12.88 9.35
CA GLY A 117 1.61 13.38 9.96
C GLY A 117 2.17 12.48 11.05
N LEU A 118 3.49 12.64 11.30
CA LEU A 118 4.23 11.83 12.27
C LEU A 118 3.60 11.84 13.68
N SER A 119 2.99 12.95 14.12
CA SER A 119 2.35 13.03 15.42
C SER A 119 1.13 12.12 15.55
N ALA A 120 0.32 11.97 14.49
CA ALA A 120 -0.81 11.05 14.46
C ALA A 120 -0.33 9.60 14.48
N LEU A 121 0.72 9.28 13.71
CA LEU A 121 1.34 7.95 13.70
C LEU A 121 1.93 7.59 15.07
N LYS A 122 2.55 8.53 15.78
CA LYS A 122 3.04 8.31 17.16
C LYS A 122 1.90 8.12 18.17
N ALA A 123 0.79 8.83 18.02
CA ALA A 123 -0.40 8.62 18.84
C ALA A 123 -1.00 7.21 18.58
N PHE A 124 -1.10 6.81 17.33
CA PHE A 124 -1.52 5.46 16.94
C PHE A 124 -0.59 4.38 17.54
N GLN A 125 0.74 4.54 17.42
CA GLN A 125 1.72 3.63 18.01
C GLN A 125 1.50 3.44 19.52
N PHE A 126 1.14 4.53 20.24
CA PHE A 126 0.87 4.49 21.69
C PHE A 126 -0.43 3.70 22.02
N MET A 127 -1.37 3.60 21.08
CA MET A 127 -2.63 2.86 21.26
C MET A 127 -2.50 1.38 20.99
N LEU A 128 -1.40 0.93 20.35
CA LEU A 128 -1.18 -0.49 20.06
C LEU A 128 -0.80 -1.25 21.32
N ASP A 129 -1.29 -2.48 21.43
CA ASP A 129 -0.90 -3.41 22.47
C ASP A 129 0.60 -3.69 22.44
N SER A 130 1.21 -3.86 23.61
CA SER A 130 2.68 -4.00 23.79
C SER A 130 3.31 -5.21 23.04
N GLY A 131 2.48 -6.15 22.60
CA GLY A 131 2.91 -7.31 21.79
C GLY A 131 3.15 -6.97 20.32
N ILE A 132 2.49 -5.93 19.80
CA ILE A 132 2.58 -5.50 18.41
C ILE A 132 3.82 -4.62 18.22
N VAL A 133 4.69 -4.99 17.28
CA VAL A 133 5.92 -4.25 16.99
C VAL A 133 5.74 -3.39 15.75
N LEU A 134 5.56 -2.08 15.92
CA LEU A 134 5.60 -1.13 14.79
C LEU A 134 7.06 -0.88 14.40
N ALA A 135 7.44 -1.20 13.16
CA ALA A 135 8.84 -1.29 12.75
C ALA A 135 9.14 -0.57 11.42
N SER A 136 10.32 0.05 11.37
CA SER A 136 10.99 0.50 10.15
C SER A 136 12.45 0.78 10.45
N ALA A 137 13.37 0.14 9.73
CA ALA A 137 14.81 0.25 9.97
C ALA A 137 15.45 1.46 9.27
N ASN A 138 14.79 2.01 8.28
CA ASN A 138 15.33 3.10 7.44
C ASN A 138 14.68 4.47 7.69
N LEU A 139 13.81 4.59 8.70
CA LEU A 139 13.21 5.87 9.09
C LEU A 139 13.89 6.42 10.35
N VAL A 140 14.49 7.62 10.21
CA VAL A 140 15.20 8.29 11.31
C VAL A 140 14.75 9.73 11.47
N GLU A 141 14.94 10.28 12.66
CA GLU A 141 14.81 11.72 12.88
C GLU A 141 15.85 12.47 12.06
N LYS A 142 15.42 13.47 11.29
CA LYS A 142 16.30 14.24 10.40
C LYS A 142 17.43 14.96 11.15
N GLU A 143 17.13 15.49 12.34
CA GLU A 143 18.08 16.28 13.12
C GLU A 143 19.09 15.43 13.89
N THR A 144 18.64 14.32 14.48
CA THR A 144 19.45 13.51 15.40
C THR A 144 20.00 12.24 14.81
N GLY A 145 19.40 11.76 13.69
CA GLY A 145 19.70 10.46 13.10
C GLY A 145 19.21 9.25 13.94
N LYS A 146 18.43 9.48 15.00
CA LYS A 146 17.89 8.40 15.82
C LYS A 146 16.76 7.69 15.09
N ALA A 147 16.69 6.35 15.25
CA ALA A 147 15.60 5.56 14.71
C ALA A 147 14.24 6.04 15.24
N LEU A 148 13.28 6.22 14.35
CA LEU A 148 11.90 6.61 14.70
C LEU A 148 11.09 5.44 15.23
N PHE A 149 11.39 4.22 14.78
CA PHE A 149 10.69 2.98 15.09
C PHE A 149 11.67 1.87 15.45
N VAL A 150 11.15 0.72 15.89
CA VAL A 150 11.96 -0.50 16.05
C VAL A 150 12.49 -0.92 14.68
N SER A 151 13.79 -1.18 14.57
CA SER A 151 14.38 -1.56 13.27
C SER A 151 14.10 -3.02 12.93
N ALA A 152 14.26 -3.91 13.93
CA ALA A 152 14.14 -5.35 13.76
C ALA A 152 13.82 -6.04 15.07
N LYS A 153 13.26 -7.26 15.02
CA LYS A 153 13.00 -8.10 16.20
C LYS A 153 13.33 -9.55 15.93
N VAL A 154 13.86 -10.23 16.95
CA VAL A 154 14.06 -11.69 16.93
C VAL A 154 12.92 -12.35 17.70
N PHE A 155 12.16 -13.18 17.00
CA PHE A 155 11.10 -14.00 17.56
C PHE A 155 11.62 -15.42 17.86
N LYS A 156 10.96 -16.06 18.82
CA LYS A 156 11.19 -17.48 19.13
C LYS A 156 9.86 -18.22 19.10
N ARG A 157 9.78 -19.27 18.28
CA ARG A 157 8.57 -20.10 18.13
C ARG A 157 8.98 -21.59 18.18
N GLY A 158 8.70 -22.27 19.31
CA GLY A 158 8.89 -23.71 19.45
C GLY A 158 10.26 -24.23 19.01
N GLY A 159 11.36 -23.57 19.41
CA GLY A 159 12.72 -23.94 19.07
C GLY A 159 13.32 -23.23 17.85
N ILE A 160 12.51 -22.58 17.02
CA ILE A 160 12.96 -21.79 15.86
C ILE A 160 13.19 -20.33 16.28
N LYS A 161 14.31 -19.75 15.84
CA LYS A 161 14.61 -18.31 15.95
C LYS A 161 14.42 -17.63 14.61
N ILE A 162 13.60 -16.59 14.58
CA ILE A 162 13.24 -15.84 13.38
C ILE A 162 13.65 -14.38 13.58
N ALA A 163 14.57 -13.86 12.76
CA ALA A 163 14.89 -12.45 12.74
C ALA A 163 14.07 -11.75 11.66
N ALA A 164 13.28 -10.75 12.04
CA ALA A 164 12.50 -9.92 11.11
C ALA A 164 12.98 -8.46 11.18
N ILE A 165 13.23 -7.86 10.02
CA ILE A 165 13.55 -6.44 9.83
C ILE A 165 12.47 -5.82 8.95
N ALA A 166 12.12 -4.54 9.18
CA ALA A 166 11.11 -3.86 8.39
C ALA A 166 11.69 -2.65 7.64
N PHE A 167 11.17 -2.38 6.44
CA PHE A 167 11.58 -1.28 5.59
C PHE A 167 10.41 -0.55 4.96
N THR A 168 10.43 0.78 5.06
CA THR A 168 9.51 1.69 4.37
C THR A 168 10.14 2.15 3.05
N THR A 169 9.35 2.35 2.02
CA THR A 169 9.82 2.76 0.68
C THR A 169 10.77 3.96 0.70
N GLU A 170 11.84 3.88 -0.06
CA GLU A 170 12.78 5.00 -0.23
C GLU A 170 12.13 6.20 -0.94
N ASP A 171 11.05 5.97 -1.71
CA ASP A 171 10.30 7.04 -2.39
C ASP A 171 9.27 7.77 -1.49
N LEU A 172 9.25 7.47 -0.19
CA LEU A 172 8.34 8.09 0.78
C LEU A 172 8.20 9.61 0.63
N PRO A 173 9.29 10.40 0.40
CA PRO A 173 9.17 11.84 0.19
C PRO A 173 8.38 12.24 -1.06
N GLY A 174 8.34 11.37 -2.05
CA GLY A 174 7.60 11.57 -3.29
C GLY A 174 6.15 11.04 -3.27
N LEU A 175 5.73 10.41 -2.18
CA LEU A 175 4.42 9.75 -2.04
C LEU A 175 3.50 10.45 -1.04
N VAL A 176 4.07 11.25 -0.13
CA VAL A 176 3.35 11.88 0.97
C VAL A 176 3.46 13.39 0.88
N ASN A 177 2.44 14.10 1.37
CA ASN A 177 2.54 15.55 1.51
C ASN A 177 3.74 15.89 2.41
N PRO A 178 4.66 16.77 1.98
CA PRO A 178 5.87 17.11 2.73
C PRO A 178 5.64 17.54 4.19
N VAL A 179 4.47 18.14 4.48
CA VAL A 179 4.08 18.52 5.84
C VAL A 179 3.97 17.30 6.77
N GLY A 180 3.56 16.14 6.23
CA GLY A 180 3.46 14.87 6.97
C GLY A 180 4.82 14.30 7.39
N LEU A 181 5.89 14.70 6.70
CA LEU A 181 7.26 14.20 6.90
C LEU A 181 8.17 15.17 7.66
N THR A 182 7.60 16.12 8.38
CA THR A 182 8.38 17.06 9.21
C THR A 182 9.28 16.27 10.18
N ASN A 183 10.60 16.52 10.11
CA ASN A 183 11.64 15.81 10.89
C ASN A 183 11.80 14.31 10.58
N VAL A 184 11.33 13.82 9.43
CA VAL A 184 11.57 12.44 8.95
C VAL A 184 12.65 12.45 7.89
N LYS A 185 13.60 11.51 7.98
CA LYS A 185 14.60 11.21 6.96
C LYS A 185 14.56 9.73 6.62
N VAL A 186 14.51 9.44 5.34
CA VAL A 186 14.59 8.07 4.80
C VAL A 186 16.05 7.75 4.49
N LEU A 187 16.52 6.59 4.92
CA LEU A 187 17.86 6.07 4.63
C LEU A 187 17.78 5.00 3.53
N PRO A 188 18.87 4.80 2.76
CA PRO A 188 18.96 3.72 1.79
C PRO A 188 18.81 2.35 2.46
N ILE A 189 17.97 1.47 1.88
CA ILE A 189 17.62 0.16 2.46
C ILE A 189 18.75 -0.85 2.30
N ARG A 190 19.34 -0.96 1.12
CA ARG A 190 20.29 -2.03 0.78
C ARG A 190 21.47 -2.16 1.75
N PRO A 191 22.16 -1.08 2.17
CA PRO A 191 23.26 -1.18 3.15
C PRO A 191 22.79 -1.67 4.51
N ILE A 192 21.60 -1.24 4.95
CA ILE A 192 21.01 -1.65 6.24
C ILE A 192 20.62 -3.13 6.19
N ALA A 193 19.98 -3.54 5.10
CA ALA A 193 19.54 -4.91 4.86
C ALA A 193 20.72 -5.89 4.83
N GLN A 194 21.80 -5.57 4.10
CA GLN A 194 22.99 -6.42 4.03
C GLN A 194 23.67 -6.53 5.40
N ALA A 195 23.86 -5.42 6.10
CA ALA A 195 24.45 -5.43 7.44
C ALA A 195 23.61 -6.25 8.45
N PHE A 196 22.28 -6.17 8.34
CA PHE A 196 21.38 -6.99 9.16
C PHE A 196 21.54 -8.48 8.86
N VAL A 197 21.47 -8.89 7.61
CA VAL A 197 21.65 -10.29 7.20
C VAL A 197 22.99 -10.83 7.68
N ASP A 198 24.08 -10.10 7.43
CA ASP A 198 25.44 -10.50 7.86
C ASP A 198 25.54 -10.67 9.39
N SER A 199 24.83 -9.81 10.13
CA SER A 199 24.82 -9.86 11.60
C SER A 199 24.00 -11.02 12.16
N MET A 200 22.97 -11.51 11.44
CA MET A 200 22.02 -12.53 11.89
C MET A 200 22.33 -13.93 11.38
N ARG A 201 22.95 -14.08 10.20
CA ARG A 201 23.25 -15.38 9.60
C ARG A 201 24.11 -16.23 10.52
N GLY A 202 23.68 -17.48 10.74
CA GLY A 202 24.29 -18.42 11.68
C GLY A 202 23.93 -18.21 13.17
N LYS A 203 23.13 -17.19 13.50
CA LYS A 203 22.62 -16.94 14.87
C LYS A 203 21.12 -17.19 14.99
N VAL A 204 20.40 -17.14 13.88
CA VAL A 204 18.97 -17.41 13.75
C VAL A 204 18.73 -18.40 12.63
N ASP A 205 17.55 -19.00 12.62
CA ASP A 205 17.17 -20.08 11.70
C ASP A 205 16.47 -19.54 10.44
N VAL A 206 15.77 -18.42 10.57
CA VAL A 206 15.03 -17.75 9.48
C VAL A 206 15.29 -16.25 9.53
N ILE A 207 15.55 -15.64 8.36
CA ILE A 207 15.69 -14.18 8.20
C ILE A 207 14.63 -13.67 7.25
N VAL A 208 13.76 -12.75 7.74
CA VAL A 208 12.64 -12.19 7.00
C VAL A 208 12.81 -10.68 6.87
N ALA A 209 12.57 -10.15 5.66
CA ALA A 209 12.27 -8.74 5.49
C ALA A 209 10.75 -8.55 5.42
N VAL A 210 10.21 -7.56 6.13
CA VAL A 210 8.83 -7.09 5.99
C VAL A 210 8.92 -5.69 5.37
N THR A 211 8.50 -5.57 4.12
CA THR A 211 8.79 -4.40 3.30
C THR A 211 7.52 -3.68 2.86
N HIS A 212 7.61 -2.37 2.77
CA HIS A 212 6.57 -1.57 2.13
C HIS A 212 7.19 -0.77 0.98
N GLU A 213 7.68 -1.50 -0.07
CA GLU A 213 8.40 -0.93 -1.21
C GLU A 213 7.76 -1.24 -2.58
N GLY A 214 6.92 -2.28 -2.63
CA GLY A 214 6.37 -2.81 -3.87
C GLY A 214 7.18 -3.98 -4.44
N VAL A 215 6.51 -4.85 -5.20
CA VAL A 215 7.04 -6.12 -5.68
C VAL A 215 8.29 -5.98 -6.58
N ASP A 216 8.37 -4.89 -7.34
CA ASP A 216 9.51 -4.64 -8.23
C ASP A 216 10.77 -4.34 -7.39
N GLU A 217 10.66 -3.46 -6.38
CA GLU A 217 11.77 -3.12 -5.48
C GLU A 217 12.12 -4.28 -4.55
N ASP A 218 11.14 -5.07 -4.09
CA ASP A 218 11.39 -6.32 -3.35
C ASP A 218 12.20 -7.32 -4.18
N SER A 219 11.93 -7.38 -5.49
CA SER A 219 12.70 -8.23 -6.43
C SER A 219 14.13 -7.72 -6.60
N VAL A 220 14.33 -6.40 -6.66
CA VAL A 220 15.66 -5.79 -6.68
C VAL A 220 16.39 -6.03 -5.36
N LEU A 221 15.72 -5.86 -4.22
CA LEU A 221 16.29 -6.14 -2.89
C LEU A 221 16.76 -7.60 -2.78
N ALA A 222 15.93 -8.56 -3.16
CA ALA A 222 16.27 -9.99 -3.16
C ALA A 222 17.43 -10.34 -4.12
N ASN A 223 17.57 -9.58 -5.22
CA ASN A 223 18.67 -9.76 -6.17
C ASN A 223 20.00 -9.21 -5.63
N GLU A 224 19.99 -8.08 -4.96
CA GLU A 224 21.18 -7.37 -4.50
C GLU A 224 21.64 -7.78 -3.09
N VAL A 225 20.70 -8.09 -2.18
CA VAL A 225 20.99 -8.50 -0.81
C VAL A 225 20.72 -9.99 -0.64
N LYS A 226 21.80 -10.76 -0.48
CA LYS A 226 21.71 -12.22 -0.34
C LYS A 226 21.53 -12.63 1.10
N GLY A 227 20.59 -13.56 1.33
CA GLY A 227 20.47 -14.20 2.63
C GLY A 227 19.16 -13.92 3.38
N PHE A 228 18.20 -13.22 2.77
CA PHE A 228 16.82 -13.33 3.22
C PHE A 228 16.24 -14.68 2.80
N ASP A 229 15.45 -15.29 3.67
CA ASP A 229 14.72 -16.52 3.37
C ASP A 229 13.32 -16.18 2.82
N LEU A 230 12.77 -15.04 3.24
CA LEU A 230 11.45 -14.57 2.86
C LEU A 230 11.42 -13.02 2.85
N ILE A 231 10.73 -12.45 1.87
CA ILE A 231 10.28 -11.05 1.85
C ILE A 231 8.75 -11.06 1.87
N VAL A 232 8.18 -10.38 2.85
CA VAL A 232 6.74 -10.11 2.97
C VAL A 232 6.54 -8.65 2.58
N GLY A 233 6.00 -8.42 1.38
CA GLY A 233 5.89 -7.10 0.77
C GLY A 233 4.50 -6.49 0.84
N GLY A 234 4.45 -5.17 0.60
CA GLY A 234 3.25 -4.33 0.46
C GLY A 234 3.42 -3.27 -0.62
N HIS A 235 2.66 -2.18 -0.54
CA HIS A 235 2.74 -0.95 -1.35
C HIS A 235 2.18 -1.04 -2.77
N SER A 236 2.55 -2.04 -3.55
CA SER A 236 2.10 -2.16 -4.95
C SER A 236 0.73 -2.80 -5.12
N HIS A 237 0.08 -3.23 -4.03
CA HIS A 237 -1.22 -3.92 -4.03
C HIS A 237 -1.24 -5.17 -4.91
N THR A 238 -0.08 -5.79 -5.11
CA THR A 238 0.05 -6.93 -6.01
C THR A 238 -0.44 -8.22 -5.34
N LEU A 239 -1.36 -8.93 -5.97
CA LEU A 239 -1.72 -10.27 -5.55
C LEU A 239 -0.73 -11.27 -6.14
N LEU A 240 0.13 -11.83 -5.30
CA LEU A 240 1.05 -12.91 -5.68
C LEU A 240 0.43 -14.26 -5.31
N ASP A 241 -0.40 -14.79 -6.20
CA ASP A 241 -1.01 -16.12 -6.11
C ASP A 241 -0.16 -17.21 -6.80
N TYR A 242 1.04 -16.84 -7.21
CA TYR A 242 2.06 -17.69 -7.84
C TYR A 242 3.42 -17.50 -7.17
N ASP A 243 4.33 -18.45 -7.38
CA ASP A 243 5.65 -18.41 -6.78
C ASP A 243 6.56 -17.34 -7.42
N VAL A 244 7.03 -16.40 -6.60
CA VAL A 244 8.09 -15.47 -6.96
C VAL A 244 9.30 -15.77 -6.07
N ILE A 245 10.39 -16.24 -6.69
CA ILE A 245 11.63 -16.58 -6.00
C ILE A 245 12.79 -15.92 -6.72
N VAL A 246 13.53 -15.06 -6.05
CA VAL A 246 14.69 -14.35 -6.58
C VAL A 246 15.91 -14.71 -5.74
N ASN A 247 16.95 -15.27 -6.36
CA ASN A 247 18.18 -15.72 -5.68
C ASN A 247 17.98 -16.60 -4.43
N GLY A 248 16.92 -17.42 -4.43
CA GLY A 248 16.56 -18.27 -3.30
C GLY A 248 15.66 -17.62 -2.25
N THR A 249 15.44 -16.32 -2.32
CA THR A 249 14.50 -15.58 -1.47
C THR A 249 13.10 -15.65 -2.06
N ARG A 250 12.13 -16.13 -1.28
CA ARG A 250 10.70 -16.07 -1.65
C ARG A 250 10.16 -14.68 -1.39
N ILE A 251 9.37 -14.15 -2.32
CA ILE A 251 8.66 -12.88 -2.19
C ILE A 251 7.16 -13.17 -2.19
N VAL A 252 6.43 -12.57 -1.24
CA VAL A 252 4.98 -12.70 -1.13
C VAL A 252 4.33 -11.33 -0.89
N GLN A 253 3.14 -11.15 -1.46
CA GLN A 253 2.28 -9.98 -1.23
C GLN A 253 0.82 -10.41 -1.40
N ALA A 254 -0.09 -9.91 -0.56
CA ALA A 254 -1.47 -10.39 -0.45
C ALA A 254 -2.51 -9.37 -0.96
N GLY A 255 -2.26 -8.76 -2.12
CA GLY A 255 -3.21 -7.80 -2.70
C GLY A 255 -3.37 -6.56 -1.85
N SER A 256 -4.63 -6.20 -1.50
CA SER A 256 -4.93 -5.00 -0.70
C SER A 256 -6.35 -5.01 -0.15
N TYR A 257 -6.71 -3.97 0.62
CA TYR A 257 -8.08 -3.63 1.03
C TYR A 257 -8.79 -4.72 1.84
N CYS A 258 -8.03 -5.46 2.66
CA CYS A 258 -8.56 -6.55 3.48
C CYS A 258 -9.20 -7.69 2.66
N GLU A 259 -8.84 -7.83 1.38
CA GLU A 259 -9.42 -8.81 0.46
C GLU A 259 -8.76 -10.17 0.54
N TYR A 260 -7.52 -10.25 1.04
CA TYR A 260 -6.71 -11.46 1.04
C TYR A 260 -5.95 -11.65 2.35
N LEU A 261 -5.75 -12.93 2.73
CA LEU A 261 -4.79 -13.34 3.75
C LEU A 261 -3.77 -14.29 3.13
N GLY A 262 -2.49 -14.00 3.30
CA GLY A 262 -1.40 -14.84 2.83
C GLY A 262 -0.92 -15.81 3.91
N ARG A 263 -0.39 -16.95 3.47
CA ARG A 263 0.23 -17.99 4.31
C ARG A 263 1.47 -18.54 3.64
N VAL A 264 2.56 -18.58 4.36
CA VAL A 264 3.82 -19.24 3.95
C VAL A 264 4.18 -20.32 4.96
N ASP A 265 4.22 -21.56 4.51
CA ASP A 265 4.68 -22.70 5.30
C ASP A 265 6.17 -22.95 5.00
N LEU A 266 7.02 -22.96 6.03
CA LEU A 266 8.46 -23.16 5.94
C LEU A 266 8.84 -24.46 6.66
N GLN A 267 9.80 -25.21 6.09
CA GLN A 267 10.49 -26.31 6.74
C GLN A 267 11.89 -25.83 7.10
N VAL A 268 12.23 -25.88 8.39
CA VAL A 268 13.45 -25.27 8.95
C VAL A 268 14.34 -26.34 9.59
N ASP A 269 15.58 -26.41 9.13
CA ASP A 269 16.63 -27.18 9.79
C ASP A 269 17.36 -26.28 10.82
N THR A 270 17.04 -26.45 12.08
CA THR A 270 17.61 -25.65 13.16
C THR A 270 19.05 -26.08 13.51
N ALA A 271 19.53 -27.24 13.03
CA ALA A 271 20.90 -27.66 13.21
C ALA A 271 21.87 -26.96 12.25
N THR A 272 21.41 -26.67 11.05
CA THR A 272 22.18 -25.96 10.03
C THR A 272 21.78 -24.48 9.89
N HIS A 273 20.73 -24.04 10.58
CA HIS A 273 20.16 -22.69 10.50
C HIS A 273 19.71 -22.31 9.07
N HIS A 274 19.02 -23.22 8.38
CA HIS A 274 18.55 -23.02 7.01
C HIS A 274 17.08 -23.38 6.82
N VAL A 275 16.41 -22.61 5.96
CA VAL A 275 15.11 -22.95 5.42
C VAL A 275 15.29 -23.96 4.28
N ILE A 276 14.73 -25.17 4.44
CA ILE A 276 14.84 -26.26 3.47
C ILE A 276 13.84 -26.05 2.32
N SER A 277 12.63 -25.63 2.65
CA SER A 277 11.58 -25.39 1.64
C SER A 277 10.57 -24.37 2.15
N THR A 278 9.93 -23.70 1.19
CA THR A 278 8.85 -22.76 1.42
C THR A 278 7.69 -23.06 0.47
N LYS A 279 6.46 -22.92 0.97
CA LYS A 279 5.24 -23.01 0.16
C LYS A 279 4.32 -21.86 0.52
N ALA A 280 3.93 -21.05 -0.46
CA ALA A 280 3.02 -19.93 -0.27
C ALA A 280 1.64 -20.20 -0.85
N ARG A 281 0.62 -19.60 -0.25
CA ARG A 281 -0.75 -19.53 -0.77
C ARG A 281 -1.45 -18.29 -0.23
N VAL A 282 -2.45 -17.82 -0.95
CA VAL A 282 -3.35 -16.74 -0.52
C VAL A 282 -4.79 -17.23 -0.50
N GLN A 283 -5.60 -16.66 0.39
CA GLN A 283 -7.04 -16.91 0.50
C GLN A 283 -7.77 -15.60 0.28
N GLU A 284 -8.67 -15.56 -0.68
CA GLU A 284 -9.60 -14.47 -0.86
C GLU A 284 -10.65 -14.50 0.26
N LEU A 285 -10.93 -13.32 0.85
CA LEU A 285 -11.74 -13.18 2.05
C LEU A 285 -13.15 -12.68 1.72
N GLY A 286 -14.08 -13.02 2.59
CA GLY A 286 -15.46 -12.57 2.52
C GLY A 286 -16.46 -13.72 2.42
N PRO A 287 -17.76 -13.43 2.57
CA PRO A 287 -18.79 -14.45 2.60
C PRO A 287 -18.92 -15.23 1.28
N SER A 288 -18.55 -14.61 0.15
CA SER A 288 -18.57 -15.27 -1.17
C SER A 288 -17.50 -16.36 -1.35
N PHE A 289 -16.47 -16.40 -0.48
CA PHE A 289 -15.31 -17.28 -0.59
C PHE A 289 -15.21 -18.34 0.50
N GLY A 290 -16.33 -18.52 1.25
CA GLY A 290 -16.45 -19.56 2.27
C GLY A 290 -15.63 -19.30 3.55
N THR A 291 -15.15 -18.07 3.75
CA THR A 291 -14.49 -17.68 4.99
C THR A 291 -15.51 -17.30 6.06
N THR A 292 -15.18 -17.56 7.32
CA THR A 292 -16.08 -17.27 8.46
C THR A 292 -15.67 -15.96 9.12
N SER A 293 -16.66 -15.18 9.56
CA SER A 293 -16.44 -13.93 10.28
C SER A 293 -16.16 -14.20 11.77
N ASP A 294 -15.18 -13.52 12.36
CA ASP A 294 -15.00 -13.48 13.82
C ASP A 294 -15.97 -12.45 14.43
N ALA A 295 -16.72 -12.86 15.45
CA ALA A 295 -17.76 -12.02 16.04
C ALA A 295 -17.21 -10.78 16.78
N ARG A 296 -16.07 -10.90 17.46
CA ARG A 296 -15.44 -9.78 18.21
C ARG A 296 -15.04 -8.68 17.25
N MET A 297 -14.39 -9.05 16.14
CA MET A 297 -13.98 -8.12 15.11
C MET A 297 -15.19 -7.52 14.38
N ALA A 298 -16.22 -8.34 14.12
CA ALA A 298 -17.45 -7.87 13.51
C ALA A 298 -18.16 -6.79 14.34
N ASP A 299 -18.15 -6.92 15.68
CA ASP A 299 -18.72 -5.90 16.59
C ASP A 299 -17.97 -4.57 16.51
N VAL A 300 -16.61 -4.60 16.45
CA VAL A 300 -15.81 -3.40 16.29
C VAL A 300 -16.05 -2.75 14.92
N VAL A 301 -16.05 -3.53 13.85
CA VAL A 301 -16.36 -3.05 12.51
C VAL A 301 -17.76 -2.44 12.44
N ALA A 302 -18.77 -3.09 13.04
CA ALA A 302 -20.13 -2.54 13.10
C ALA A 302 -20.21 -1.23 13.87
N SER A 303 -19.43 -1.08 14.95
CA SER A 303 -19.31 0.18 15.69
C SER A 303 -18.71 1.30 14.84
N GLN A 304 -17.63 1.02 14.09
CA GLN A 304 -17.01 1.96 13.15
C GLN A 304 -17.98 2.34 12.02
N GLU A 305 -18.67 1.34 11.44
CA GLU A 305 -19.66 1.56 10.39
C GLU A 305 -20.84 2.42 10.88
N SER A 306 -21.29 2.24 12.13
CA SER A 306 -22.32 3.11 12.71
C SER A 306 -21.90 4.59 12.79
N LYS A 307 -20.62 4.86 13.10
CA LYS A 307 -20.07 6.23 13.09
C LYS A 307 -20.04 6.81 11.67
N ILE A 308 -19.61 6.02 10.69
CA ILE A 308 -19.58 6.40 9.27
C ILE A 308 -21.00 6.67 8.75
N SER A 309 -21.93 5.74 8.99
CA SER A 309 -23.32 5.84 8.53
C SER A 309 -23.99 7.13 8.98
N LYS A 310 -23.81 7.47 10.24
CA LYS A 310 -24.38 8.69 10.81
C LYS A 310 -23.88 9.97 10.10
N ALA A 311 -22.62 9.96 9.62
CA ALA A 311 -21.98 11.13 9.02
C ALA A 311 -22.12 11.16 7.49
N LEU A 312 -22.08 9.99 6.82
CA LEU A 312 -21.75 9.88 5.40
C LEU A 312 -22.74 9.02 4.58
N ASP A 313 -23.86 8.52 5.14
CA ASP A 313 -24.84 7.71 4.36
C ASP A 313 -25.87 8.55 3.60
N GLU A 314 -25.76 9.87 3.64
CA GLU A 314 -26.59 10.73 2.82
C GLU A 314 -26.36 10.42 1.33
N GLU A 315 -27.47 10.18 0.60
CA GLU A 315 -27.47 9.99 -0.85
C GLU A 315 -27.22 11.34 -1.54
N VAL A 316 -26.21 11.41 -2.40
CA VAL A 316 -25.82 12.62 -3.13
C VAL A 316 -26.28 12.62 -4.56
N GLY A 317 -26.62 11.47 -5.14
CA GLY A 317 -27.11 11.34 -6.51
C GLY A 317 -27.12 9.92 -7.01
N THR A 318 -27.22 9.77 -8.32
CA THR A 318 -27.26 8.47 -9.00
C THR A 318 -26.23 8.43 -10.12
N LEU A 319 -25.48 7.34 -10.19
CA LEU A 319 -24.53 7.04 -11.26
C LEU A 319 -25.18 6.09 -12.28
N LYS A 320 -25.21 6.46 -13.57
CA LYS A 320 -25.84 5.64 -14.62
C LYS A 320 -25.01 4.46 -15.08
N SER A 321 -23.69 4.61 -15.07
CA SER A 321 -22.71 3.58 -15.45
C SER A 321 -21.57 3.56 -14.46
N ASP A 322 -20.91 2.41 -14.27
CA ASP A 322 -19.85 2.27 -13.28
C ASP A 322 -18.73 3.30 -13.50
N PHE A 323 -18.30 3.97 -12.44
CA PHE A 323 -17.01 4.65 -12.40
C PHE A 323 -15.90 3.60 -12.26
N GLN A 324 -15.00 3.60 -13.22
CA GLN A 324 -13.85 2.68 -13.26
C GLN A 324 -12.57 3.49 -13.25
N ARG A 325 -11.72 3.22 -12.28
CA ARG A 325 -10.39 3.82 -12.19
C ARG A 325 -9.37 3.05 -13.03
N ALA A 326 -8.32 3.73 -13.45
CA ALA A 326 -7.13 3.12 -14.02
C ALA A 326 -5.89 3.82 -13.46
N PHE A 327 -4.90 3.05 -13.00
CA PHE A 327 -3.67 3.64 -12.42
C PHE A 327 -2.72 4.18 -13.49
N SER A 328 -2.57 3.46 -14.60
CA SER A 328 -1.59 3.75 -15.66
C SER A 328 -2.21 4.18 -17.00
N ALA A 329 -3.49 4.50 -17.00
CA ALA A 329 -4.23 4.91 -18.19
C ALA A 329 -5.33 5.91 -17.85
N GLU A 330 -5.92 6.52 -18.88
CA GLU A 330 -7.12 7.34 -18.76
C GLU A 330 -8.30 6.53 -18.23
N SER A 331 -9.17 7.16 -17.44
CA SER A 331 -10.33 6.52 -16.82
C SER A 331 -11.52 7.46 -16.76
N ASN A 332 -12.73 6.90 -16.93
CA ASN A 332 -13.96 7.69 -16.93
C ASN A 332 -14.21 8.44 -15.61
N VAL A 333 -13.81 7.89 -14.49
CA VAL A 333 -13.87 8.60 -13.20
C VAL A 333 -12.82 9.70 -13.13
N GLY A 334 -11.62 9.48 -13.70
CA GLY A 334 -10.57 10.49 -13.77
C GLY A 334 -10.99 11.70 -14.59
N ASP A 335 -11.62 11.47 -15.73
CA ASP A 335 -12.16 12.53 -16.58
C ASP A 335 -13.25 13.34 -15.88
N TRP A 336 -14.17 12.66 -15.17
CA TRP A 336 -15.22 13.32 -14.40
C TRP A 336 -14.63 14.17 -13.26
N VAL A 337 -13.64 13.65 -12.52
CA VAL A 337 -12.95 14.39 -11.46
C VAL A 337 -12.28 15.64 -12.04
N CYS A 338 -11.51 15.48 -13.12
CA CYS A 338 -10.83 16.61 -13.77
C CYS A 338 -11.80 17.66 -14.30
N GLU A 339 -12.91 17.25 -14.91
CA GLU A 339 -13.92 18.19 -15.41
C GLU A 339 -14.64 18.92 -14.27
N THR A 340 -14.91 18.23 -13.15
CA THR A 340 -15.45 18.86 -11.93
C THR A 340 -14.53 19.96 -11.41
N LEU A 341 -13.24 19.66 -11.25
CA LEU A 341 -12.26 20.64 -10.78
C LEU A 341 -12.13 21.82 -11.76
N ARG A 342 -12.09 21.52 -13.07
CA ARG A 342 -12.01 22.52 -14.13
C ARG A 342 -13.18 23.50 -14.06
N LYS A 343 -14.41 23.00 -13.90
CA LYS A 343 -15.64 23.81 -13.75
C LYS A 343 -15.60 24.65 -12.47
N LYS A 344 -15.35 24.01 -11.31
CA LYS A 344 -15.34 24.68 -9.99
C LYS A 344 -14.33 25.83 -9.93
N MET A 345 -13.17 25.68 -10.58
CA MET A 345 -12.11 26.69 -10.61
C MET A 345 -12.21 27.66 -11.78
N SER A 346 -13.11 27.43 -12.71
CA SER A 346 -13.19 28.18 -13.98
C SER A 346 -11.81 28.26 -14.67
N THR A 347 -11.18 27.08 -14.88
CA THR A 347 -9.85 26.96 -15.49
C THR A 347 -9.94 26.39 -16.91
N ASP A 348 -8.86 26.52 -17.66
CA ASP A 348 -8.76 25.98 -19.02
C ASP A 348 -8.62 24.45 -18.98
N ILE A 349 -7.91 23.92 -17.99
CA ILE A 349 -7.54 22.50 -17.85
C ILE A 349 -7.89 22.02 -16.44
N GLY A 350 -8.45 20.83 -16.33
CA GLY A 350 -8.50 20.04 -15.11
C GLY A 350 -7.43 18.96 -15.16
N LEU A 351 -6.77 18.68 -14.03
CA LEU A 351 -5.69 17.71 -13.95
C LEU A 351 -5.73 17.00 -12.59
N TYR A 352 -5.60 15.66 -12.59
CA TYR A 352 -5.60 14.87 -11.37
C TYR A 352 -4.70 13.64 -11.49
N ASN A 353 -4.06 13.24 -10.41
CA ASN A 353 -3.25 12.02 -10.41
C ASN A 353 -4.12 10.77 -10.18
N SER A 354 -3.91 9.73 -10.97
CA SER A 354 -4.68 8.48 -10.88
C SER A 354 -4.59 7.81 -9.52
N GLY A 355 -3.43 7.89 -8.84
CA GLY A 355 -3.23 7.37 -7.49
C GLY A 355 -4.09 8.04 -6.43
N GLY A 356 -4.61 9.23 -6.71
CA GLY A 356 -5.56 9.95 -5.86
C GLY A 356 -6.99 9.39 -5.93
N ILE A 357 -7.30 8.53 -6.91
CA ILE A 357 -8.60 7.86 -7.08
C ILE A 357 -8.45 6.39 -6.62
N ARG A 358 -9.05 6.03 -5.48
CA ARG A 358 -8.72 4.79 -4.77
C ARG A 358 -9.63 3.61 -5.06
N VAL A 359 -10.91 3.83 -5.36
CA VAL A 359 -11.89 2.75 -5.60
C VAL A 359 -12.77 3.06 -6.81
N ASP A 360 -13.32 2.00 -7.39
CA ASP A 360 -14.42 2.07 -8.35
C ASP A 360 -15.74 2.35 -7.62
N ILE A 361 -16.73 2.96 -8.32
CA ILE A 361 -18.10 3.10 -7.79
C ILE A 361 -19.05 2.44 -8.79
N LEU A 362 -19.86 1.50 -8.30
CA LEU A 362 -20.84 0.81 -9.14
C LEU A 362 -22.01 1.73 -9.48
N ALA A 363 -22.60 1.51 -10.65
CA ALA A 363 -23.83 2.21 -11.07
C ALA A 363 -24.94 2.03 -10.03
N GLY A 364 -25.71 3.09 -9.81
CA GLY A 364 -26.78 3.13 -8.82
C GLY A 364 -26.72 4.36 -7.92
N LYS A 365 -27.29 4.27 -6.75
CA LYS A 365 -27.28 5.33 -5.74
C LYS A 365 -25.86 5.56 -5.20
N VAL A 366 -25.43 6.81 -5.18
CA VAL A 366 -24.12 7.22 -4.65
C VAL A 366 -24.34 7.98 -3.35
N ARG A 367 -23.58 7.64 -2.33
CA ARG A 367 -23.58 8.26 -1.00
C ARG A 367 -22.29 9.05 -0.78
N LYS A 368 -22.29 9.94 0.18
CA LYS A 368 -21.05 10.66 0.57
C LYS A 368 -19.89 9.71 0.86
N ARG A 369 -20.15 8.58 1.55
CA ARG A 369 -19.12 7.58 1.87
C ARG A 369 -18.40 7.01 0.64
N ASP A 370 -19.11 6.86 -0.48
CA ASP A 370 -18.55 6.32 -1.72
C ASP A 370 -17.50 7.29 -2.29
N LEU A 371 -17.81 8.59 -2.26
CA LEU A 371 -16.88 9.65 -2.68
C LEU A 371 -15.71 9.83 -1.68
N TRP A 372 -15.95 9.63 -0.39
CA TRP A 372 -14.89 9.62 0.61
C TRP A 372 -13.92 8.44 0.44
N ALA A 373 -14.42 7.26 0.05
CA ALA A 373 -13.57 6.11 -0.27
C ALA A 373 -12.83 6.30 -1.60
N MET A 374 -13.47 6.98 -2.56
CA MET A 374 -12.87 7.28 -3.86
C MET A 374 -11.73 8.31 -3.76
N GLU A 375 -11.92 9.38 -2.97
CA GLU A 375 -10.92 10.43 -2.70
C GLU A 375 -10.74 10.60 -1.18
N PRO A 376 -9.93 9.74 -0.51
CA PRO A 376 -9.83 9.74 0.95
C PRO A 376 -8.84 10.77 1.53
N PHE A 377 -7.98 11.36 0.70
CA PHE A 377 -6.88 12.20 1.14
C PHE A 377 -7.32 13.57 1.66
N GLY A 378 -8.41 14.12 1.11
CA GLY A 378 -8.87 15.46 1.45
C GLY A 378 -7.89 16.55 1.03
N ASN A 379 -7.14 16.32 -0.03
CA ASN A 379 -6.26 17.32 -0.63
C ASN A 379 -7.06 18.55 -1.04
N GLY A 380 -6.54 19.75 -0.77
CA GLY A 380 -7.14 21.01 -1.17
C GLY A 380 -7.10 21.18 -2.70
N ILE A 381 -8.08 21.92 -3.26
CA ILE A 381 -8.04 22.29 -4.67
C ILE A 381 -7.10 23.46 -4.85
N SER A 382 -6.21 23.36 -5.83
CA SER A 382 -5.26 24.40 -6.21
C SER A 382 -5.39 24.77 -7.68
N LYS A 383 -5.15 26.05 -8.00
CA LYS A 383 -5.07 26.57 -9.36
C LYS A 383 -3.63 26.94 -9.67
N VAL A 384 -3.14 26.44 -10.79
CA VAL A 384 -1.79 26.74 -11.32
C VAL A 384 -1.90 27.52 -12.63
N THR A 385 -1.03 28.48 -12.86
CA THR A 385 -0.96 29.23 -14.11
C THR A 385 0.40 29.03 -14.77
N VAL A 386 0.43 28.57 -16.03
CA VAL A 386 1.65 28.32 -16.81
C VAL A 386 1.50 28.82 -18.24
N HIS A 387 2.62 29.20 -18.89
CA HIS A 387 2.60 29.52 -20.31
C HIS A 387 2.56 28.26 -21.17
N GLY A 388 1.99 28.35 -22.39
CA GLY A 388 1.86 27.21 -23.29
C GLY A 388 3.18 26.52 -23.62
N LYS A 389 4.28 27.28 -23.77
CA LYS A 389 5.63 26.72 -23.97
C LYS A 389 6.08 25.83 -22.79
N ASP A 390 5.77 26.23 -21.57
CA ASP A 390 6.11 25.46 -20.37
C ASP A 390 5.20 24.26 -20.23
N LEU A 391 3.89 24.42 -20.50
CA LEU A 391 2.93 23.31 -20.55
C LEU A 391 3.38 22.24 -21.56
N LEU A 392 3.80 22.62 -22.76
CA LEU A 392 4.31 21.66 -23.76
C LEU A 392 5.54 20.90 -23.25
N ARG A 393 6.47 21.59 -22.58
CA ARG A 393 7.67 20.98 -21.98
C ARG A 393 7.28 19.98 -20.87
N MET A 394 6.37 20.36 -20.00
CA MET A 394 5.83 19.53 -18.92
C MET A 394 5.18 18.25 -19.45
N LEU A 395 4.31 18.38 -20.46
CA LEU A 395 3.64 17.25 -21.11
C LEU A 395 4.66 16.31 -21.78
N GLN A 396 5.68 16.88 -22.46
CA GLN A 396 6.73 16.07 -23.07
C GLN A 396 7.57 15.34 -22.02
N TYR A 397 7.85 15.97 -20.89
CA TYR A 397 8.51 15.30 -19.76
C TYR A 397 7.65 14.15 -19.25
N ARG A 398 6.36 14.40 -18.96
CA ARG A 398 5.44 13.41 -18.43
C ARG A 398 5.26 12.21 -19.36
N LEU A 399 5.20 12.40 -20.66
CA LEU A 399 5.07 11.33 -21.66
C LEU A 399 6.19 10.27 -21.57
N ASN A 400 7.36 10.64 -21.03
CA ASN A 400 8.51 9.75 -20.89
C ASN A 400 8.62 9.13 -19.48
N GLN A 401 7.70 9.46 -18.57
CA GLN A 401 7.69 8.90 -17.21
C GLN A 401 6.80 7.68 -17.11
N LYS A 402 7.15 6.77 -16.21
CA LYS A 402 6.31 5.63 -15.80
C LYS A 402 5.54 5.95 -14.53
N GLY A 403 4.64 5.06 -14.14
CA GLY A 403 3.92 5.11 -12.87
C GLY A 403 2.55 5.79 -12.98
N ASP A 404 2.20 6.54 -11.98
CA ASP A 404 0.90 7.19 -11.79
C ASP A 404 0.50 8.06 -13.00
N PHE A 405 -0.61 7.71 -13.68
CA PHE A 405 -1.09 8.45 -14.84
C PHE A 405 -1.72 9.78 -14.39
N ILE A 406 -1.61 10.81 -15.22
CA ILE A 406 -2.27 12.09 -14.99
C ILE A 406 -3.52 12.15 -15.83
N GLN A 407 -4.66 12.11 -15.16
CA GLN A 407 -5.99 12.32 -15.74
C GLN A 407 -6.17 13.80 -16.13
N THR A 408 -6.87 14.08 -17.22
CA THR A 408 -7.02 15.46 -17.71
C THR A 408 -8.43 15.75 -18.25
N ALA A 409 -8.85 17.00 -18.15
CA ALA A 409 -10.02 17.53 -18.85
C ALA A 409 -9.67 18.85 -19.51
N GLY A 410 -10.29 19.15 -20.65
CA GLY A 410 -10.00 20.35 -21.45
C GLY A 410 -8.65 20.30 -22.19
N LEU A 411 -7.94 19.17 -22.18
CA LEU A 411 -6.63 18.97 -22.79
C LEU A 411 -6.63 17.73 -23.68
N ALA A 412 -6.19 17.86 -24.92
CA ALA A 412 -5.97 16.74 -25.82
C ALA A 412 -4.52 16.73 -26.30
N VAL A 413 -3.85 15.57 -26.20
CA VAL A 413 -2.43 15.41 -26.54
C VAL A 413 -2.27 14.26 -27.53
N TRP A 414 -1.70 14.56 -28.70
CA TRP A 414 -1.34 13.55 -29.69
C TRP A 414 0.16 13.33 -29.67
N SER A 415 0.57 12.09 -29.55
CA SER A 415 1.99 11.73 -29.51
C SER A 415 2.29 10.57 -30.48
N LYS A 416 3.54 10.50 -30.91
CA LYS A 416 4.10 9.39 -31.69
C LYS A 416 5.55 9.18 -31.31
N TRP A 417 5.94 7.93 -31.04
CA TRP A 417 7.33 7.58 -30.67
C TRP A 417 7.87 8.41 -29.50
N ASN A 418 7.06 8.55 -28.43
CA ASN A 418 7.37 9.37 -27.25
C ASN A 418 7.67 10.86 -27.56
N LYS A 419 7.13 11.38 -28.65
CA LYS A 419 7.18 12.81 -28.99
C LYS A 419 5.77 13.34 -29.16
N ILE A 420 5.50 14.50 -28.59
CA ILE A 420 4.25 15.21 -28.78
C ILE A 420 4.22 15.76 -30.22
N ILE A 421 3.11 15.52 -30.92
CA ILE A 421 2.85 15.99 -32.28
C ILE A 421 1.96 17.24 -32.24
N SER A 422 0.92 17.19 -31.41
CA SER A 422 -0.08 18.25 -31.27
C SER A 422 -0.64 18.30 -29.87
N VAL A 423 -0.95 19.48 -29.40
CA VAL A 423 -1.68 19.74 -28.16
C VAL A 423 -2.80 20.70 -28.44
N GLU A 424 -3.99 20.40 -27.94
CA GLU A 424 -5.15 21.30 -27.98
C GLU A 424 -5.66 21.54 -26.55
N VAL A 425 -6.08 22.77 -26.28
CA VAL A 425 -6.74 23.16 -25.03
C VAL A 425 -8.12 23.66 -25.41
N ASN A 426 -9.19 23.05 -24.91
CA ASN A 426 -10.59 23.33 -25.23
C ASN A 426 -10.85 23.33 -26.75
N GLY A 427 -10.29 22.35 -27.49
CA GLY A 427 -10.42 22.20 -28.94
C GLY A 427 -9.67 23.24 -29.78
N LYS A 428 -8.80 24.05 -29.17
CA LYS A 428 -7.94 25.01 -29.84
C LYS A 428 -6.49 24.63 -29.70
N LYS A 429 -5.72 24.80 -30.78
CA LYS A 429 -4.29 24.52 -30.77
C LYS A 429 -3.60 25.33 -29.67
N LEU A 430 -2.69 24.69 -28.94
CA LEU A 430 -1.88 25.31 -27.90
C LEU A 430 -1.03 26.46 -28.47
N GLU A 431 -1.14 27.65 -27.86
CA GLU A 431 -0.35 28.83 -28.21
C GLU A 431 0.78 29.02 -27.18
N PRO A 432 2.07 29.07 -27.60
CA PRO A 432 3.20 29.05 -26.68
C PRO A 432 3.24 30.19 -25.67
N GLU A 433 2.84 31.38 -26.05
CA GLU A 433 2.91 32.60 -25.21
C GLU A 433 1.61 32.87 -24.43
N THR A 434 0.56 32.09 -24.66
CA THR A 434 -0.67 32.20 -23.90
C THR A 434 -0.52 31.58 -22.52
N ALA A 435 -1.03 32.27 -21.49
CA ALA A 435 -1.12 31.72 -20.14
C ALA A 435 -2.36 30.82 -20.04
N TYR A 436 -2.16 29.60 -19.58
CA TYR A 436 -3.22 28.61 -19.31
C TYR A 436 -3.35 28.37 -17.82
N THR A 437 -4.58 28.21 -17.37
CA THR A 437 -4.93 27.90 -15.99
C THR A 437 -5.27 26.43 -15.83
N ILE A 438 -4.78 25.81 -14.76
CA ILE A 438 -4.92 24.37 -14.46
C ILE A 438 -5.52 24.22 -13.06
N ALA A 439 -6.65 23.54 -12.94
CA ALA A 439 -7.16 23.08 -11.65
C ALA A 439 -6.57 21.71 -11.31
N THR A 440 -6.10 21.54 -10.09
CA THR A 440 -5.55 20.26 -9.60
C THR A 440 -5.66 20.18 -8.07
N ASN A 441 -5.10 19.12 -7.46
CA ASN A 441 -5.05 19.00 -6.02
C ASN A 441 -3.71 19.47 -5.42
N SER A 442 -3.70 19.79 -4.13
CA SER A 442 -2.53 20.30 -3.42
C SER A 442 -1.35 19.29 -3.37
N TYR A 443 -1.63 17.98 -3.42
CA TYR A 443 -0.58 16.96 -3.51
C TYR A 443 0.18 17.03 -4.84
N VAL A 444 -0.54 17.12 -5.96
CA VAL A 444 0.08 17.27 -7.29
C VAL A 444 0.91 18.55 -7.36
N VAL A 445 0.42 19.64 -6.77
CA VAL A 445 1.19 20.90 -6.67
C VAL A 445 2.47 20.71 -5.87
N ALA A 446 2.41 20.02 -4.73
CA ALA A 446 3.59 19.75 -3.89
C ALA A 446 4.62 18.83 -4.55
N GLN A 447 4.19 17.99 -5.50
CA GLN A 447 5.02 17.05 -6.25
C GLN A 447 5.21 17.46 -7.73
N TRP A 448 4.98 18.72 -8.06
CA TRP A 448 4.91 19.19 -9.45
C TRP A 448 6.19 18.96 -10.24
N ASP A 449 7.33 19.15 -9.63
CA ASP A 449 8.65 18.90 -10.25
C ASP A 449 8.84 17.40 -10.56
N LYS A 450 8.41 16.51 -9.68
CA LYS A 450 8.43 15.06 -9.91
C LYS A 450 7.55 14.67 -11.09
N TYR A 451 6.33 15.21 -11.16
CA TYR A 451 5.38 14.88 -12.23
C TYR A 451 5.77 15.48 -13.58
N PHE A 452 6.30 16.70 -13.59
CA PHE A 452 6.40 17.52 -14.80
C PHE A 452 7.82 18.04 -15.13
N GLY A 453 8.82 17.75 -14.29
CA GLY A 453 10.20 18.26 -14.48
C GLY A 453 10.25 19.78 -14.55
N TYR A 454 9.36 20.45 -13.81
CA TYR A 454 9.18 21.90 -13.79
C TYR A 454 8.91 22.38 -12.37
N THR A 455 9.69 23.35 -11.91
CA THR A 455 9.48 23.96 -10.59
C THR A 455 8.52 25.13 -10.71
N LEU A 456 7.43 25.10 -9.92
CA LEU A 456 6.48 26.21 -9.85
C LEU A 456 7.02 27.32 -8.96
N GLU A 457 6.83 28.57 -9.41
CA GLU A 457 7.02 29.73 -8.57
C GLU A 457 5.77 29.95 -7.69
N PRO A 458 5.91 30.42 -6.44
CA PRO A 458 4.75 30.65 -5.56
C PRO A 458 3.67 31.54 -6.18
N SER A 459 4.05 32.49 -7.03
CA SER A 459 3.11 33.39 -7.74
C SER A 459 2.24 32.70 -8.78
N GLN A 460 2.60 31.49 -9.18
CA GLN A 460 1.83 30.68 -10.14
C GLN A 460 0.73 29.86 -9.47
N ILE A 461 0.69 29.79 -8.13
CA ILE A 461 -0.15 28.91 -7.34
C ILE A 461 -1.20 29.73 -6.58
N VAL A 462 -2.45 29.31 -6.65
CA VAL A 462 -3.54 29.79 -5.79
C VAL A 462 -4.18 28.56 -5.15
N ASP A 463 -4.07 28.44 -3.83
CA ASP A 463 -4.70 27.36 -3.06
C ASP A 463 -6.04 27.87 -2.50
N LEU A 464 -7.12 27.14 -2.71
CA LEU A 464 -8.44 27.47 -2.17
C LEU A 464 -8.71 26.85 -0.81
N GLY A 465 -7.93 25.86 -0.39
CA GLY A 465 -8.14 25.13 0.87
C GLY A 465 -9.40 24.26 0.93
N THR A 466 -10.27 24.30 -0.11
CA THR A 466 -11.46 23.42 -0.19
C THR A 466 -11.00 22.01 -0.54
N PRO A 467 -11.37 20.98 0.27
CA PRO A 467 -11.04 19.61 -0.09
C PRO A 467 -11.64 19.19 -1.45
N THR A 468 -10.87 18.48 -2.26
CA THR A 468 -11.30 17.97 -3.56
C THR A 468 -12.59 17.16 -3.44
N ARG A 469 -12.67 16.24 -2.48
CA ARG A 469 -13.88 15.40 -2.30
C ARG A 469 -15.15 16.20 -1.98
N ASP A 470 -15.03 17.34 -1.29
CA ASP A 470 -16.19 18.18 -0.98
C ASP A 470 -16.76 18.80 -2.26
N ALA A 471 -15.88 19.25 -3.18
CA ALA A 471 -16.29 19.71 -4.51
C ALA A 471 -16.92 18.60 -5.35
N LEU A 472 -16.42 17.35 -5.25
CA LEU A 472 -17.02 16.20 -5.94
C LEU A 472 -18.41 15.85 -5.38
N ILE A 473 -18.59 15.96 -4.06
CA ILE A 473 -19.91 15.78 -3.41
C ILE A 473 -20.90 16.85 -3.88
N GLU A 474 -20.48 18.11 -3.90
CA GLU A 474 -21.31 19.21 -4.38
C GLU A 474 -21.72 19.01 -5.85
N GLU A 475 -20.79 18.61 -6.73
CA GLU A 475 -21.09 18.38 -8.15
C GLU A 475 -22.12 17.25 -8.31
N PHE A 476 -22.01 16.14 -7.56
CA PHE A 476 -23.03 15.07 -7.55
C PHE A 476 -24.39 15.59 -7.11
N GLN A 477 -24.44 16.44 -6.07
CA GLN A 477 -25.69 17.03 -5.57
C GLN A 477 -26.31 18.01 -6.57
N GLU A 478 -25.49 18.74 -7.34
CA GLU A 478 -25.93 19.67 -8.38
C GLU A 478 -26.44 18.90 -9.60
N GLU A 479 -25.70 17.94 -10.13
CA GLU A 479 -26.07 17.14 -11.32
C GLU A 479 -27.18 16.12 -11.03
N LYS A 480 -27.30 15.63 -9.79
CA LYS A 480 -28.25 14.58 -9.32
C LYS A 480 -28.11 13.24 -10.06
N THR A 481 -27.69 13.25 -11.31
CA THR A 481 -27.50 12.05 -12.13
C THR A 481 -26.29 12.24 -13.01
N VAL A 482 -25.27 11.44 -12.76
CA VAL A 482 -23.99 11.45 -13.47
C VAL A 482 -23.94 10.29 -14.46
N ASP A 483 -23.50 10.55 -15.69
CA ASP A 483 -23.22 9.51 -16.68
C ASP A 483 -21.70 9.44 -16.90
N ALA A 484 -21.10 8.31 -16.56
CA ALA A 484 -19.67 8.08 -16.70
C ALA A 484 -19.23 7.80 -18.17
N LYS A 485 -20.08 8.06 -19.15
CA LYS A 485 -19.70 7.92 -20.56
C LYS A 485 -18.80 9.08 -20.96
N VAL A 486 -17.57 8.73 -21.27
CA VAL A 486 -16.60 9.59 -21.96
C VAL A 486 -16.94 9.62 -23.45
#